data_94e279f2870fdb61e9deaff225f55049
#
_entry.id   94e279f2870fdb61e9deaff225f55049
#
_cell.length_a   1.000
_cell.length_b   1.000
_cell.length_c   1.000
_cell.angle_alpha   90.00
_cell.angle_beta   90.00
_cell.angle_gamma   90.00
#
_symmetry.space_group_name_H-M   'P 1'
#
loop_
_entity.id
_entity.type
_entity.pdbx_description
1 polymer ?
#
loop_
_entity_poly.entity_id
_entity_poly.type
_entity_poly.pdbx_seq_one_letter_code
_entity_poly.pdbx_strand_id
1 'polypeptide(L)'
;MSFKDHDRRRFIIDSANAFTNKRISKRDFLRKMGMAGVGMSAFAAGTLGGFRPFGNMAMADAHGNTPEDVANFLREAGKPFAGTTIRYTSESTPPTVVLNQLKSEFTELTGINVEIEIVPLEQVLAKATQDVQGQLGTYDIYYLDQAWTATFSPDTIDPREYYADKPDLAMPGFDFDDFSEPLVEGICLYEGKWIGLPFDIPIFTLMYRKDILEKHGLDVPRTYTDFTNAVELITAAEQENGIYGTGLQAKSGHYSLECDWTQAVWGHGGSIFGSDKKFSGNDAQGVEGLEWYMNLLANAPANSVAATWDGQWQMGASGQIALCQSWAEFFPGWNADDSAVKGLWEMTTPLQGPSTLRGRDAVGFGEIPQWGHQGGSSIALSRYSNNPEAAWLFLQWACSKDIMTRCTLAGGFAPMRTSSYSDPRIVERKGLEGAGTTRHLDTVLETINNYMASEPDVAIWAGVANNEIPTELGKLLTGQEYDGNAKACMDQIAKLVDDIVEEADLL
;
A
#
# COMPACT_ATOMS: atom_id res chain seq x y z
N MET A 1 20.91 -23.48 -12.97
CA MET A 1 20.65 -22.02 -12.97
C MET A 1 19.72 -21.76 -11.81
N SER A 2 20.19 -21.10 -10.79
CA SER A 2 19.32 -20.65 -9.67
C SER A 2 18.74 -19.30 -10.09
N PHE A 3 17.44 -19.24 -10.29
CA PHE A 3 16.76 -17.97 -10.51
C PHE A 3 16.52 -17.32 -9.13
N LYS A 4 16.73 -16.02 -9.00
CA LYS A 4 16.13 -15.24 -7.90
C LYS A 4 14.60 -15.31 -8.07
N ASP A 5 13.82 -15.28 -7.00
CA ASP A 5 12.36 -15.58 -7.07
C ASP A 5 11.60 -14.67 -8.05
N HIS A 6 11.97 -13.40 -8.15
CA HIS A 6 11.38 -12.45 -9.13
C HIS A 6 11.68 -12.82 -10.59
N ASP A 7 12.94 -13.16 -10.93
CA ASP A 7 13.30 -13.62 -12.28
C ASP A 7 12.61 -14.93 -12.62
N ARG A 8 12.39 -15.77 -11.60
CA ARG A 8 11.63 -17.01 -11.72
C ARG A 8 10.18 -16.74 -12.08
N ARG A 9 9.52 -15.80 -11.40
CA ARG A 9 8.13 -15.41 -11.67
C ARG A 9 7.95 -14.80 -13.05
N ARG A 10 8.77 -13.81 -13.40
CA ARG A 10 8.76 -13.18 -14.71
C ARG A 10 8.95 -14.21 -15.81
N PHE A 11 9.92 -15.12 -15.65
CA PHE A 11 10.15 -16.22 -16.59
C PHE A 11 8.94 -17.17 -16.72
N ILE A 12 8.24 -17.45 -15.61
CA ILE A 12 7.01 -18.26 -15.61
C ILE A 12 5.89 -17.53 -16.35
N ILE A 13 5.65 -16.26 -16.04
CA ILE A 13 4.61 -15.42 -16.67
C ILE A 13 4.87 -15.25 -18.16
N ASP A 14 6.08 -14.90 -18.57
CA ASP A 14 6.43 -14.75 -19.99
C ASP A 14 6.29 -16.06 -20.76
N SER A 15 6.63 -17.16 -20.12
CA SER A 15 6.50 -18.49 -20.71
C SER A 15 5.04 -18.91 -20.83
N ALA A 16 4.20 -18.58 -19.86
CA ALA A 16 2.76 -18.82 -19.90
C ALA A 16 2.10 -17.96 -20.99
N ASN A 17 2.42 -16.68 -21.06
CA ASN A 17 1.94 -15.77 -22.09
C ASN A 17 2.37 -16.21 -23.49
N ALA A 18 3.62 -16.66 -23.67
CA ALA A 18 4.10 -17.16 -24.95
C ALA A 18 3.40 -18.46 -25.35
N PHE A 19 3.05 -19.33 -24.41
CA PHE A 19 2.28 -20.55 -24.67
C PHE A 19 0.82 -20.23 -25.03
N THR A 20 0.16 -19.37 -24.25
CA THR A 20 -1.23 -18.94 -24.48
C THR A 20 -1.39 -18.27 -25.84
N ASN A 21 -0.43 -17.43 -26.21
CA ASN A 21 -0.39 -16.76 -27.53
C ASN A 21 0.15 -17.65 -28.64
N LYS A 22 0.28 -18.97 -28.43
CA LYS A 22 0.80 -19.97 -29.38
C LYS A 22 2.19 -19.66 -29.95
N ARG A 23 3.00 -18.89 -29.24
CA ARG A 23 4.37 -18.53 -29.63
C ARG A 23 5.39 -19.63 -29.31
N ILE A 24 5.06 -20.54 -28.40
CA ILE A 24 5.87 -21.71 -28.05
C ILE A 24 5.00 -22.96 -27.96
N SER A 25 5.62 -24.14 -28.18
CA SER A 25 4.93 -25.41 -28.06
C SER A 25 4.67 -25.81 -26.61
N LYS A 26 3.70 -26.72 -26.39
CA LYS A 26 3.44 -27.29 -25.05
C LYS A 26 4.72 -27.94 -24.44
N ARG A 27 5.53 -28.59 -25.29
CA ARG A 27 6.79 -29.22 -24.84
C ARG A 27 7.82 -28.18 -24.39
N ASP A 28 7.95 -27.07 -25.13
CA ASP A 28 8.88 -26.00 -24.77
C ASP A 28 8.40 -25.27 -23.51
N PHE A 29 7.09 -25.07 -23.38
CA PHE A 29 6.49 -24.51 -22.16
C PHE A 29 6.79 -25.40 -20.95
N LEU A 30 6.50 -26.70 -21.00
CA LEU A 30 6.78 -27.62 -19.90
C LEU A 30 8.27 -27.70 -19.55
N ARG A 31 9.15 -27.62 -20.56
CA ARG A 31 10.60 -27.56 -20.32
C ARG A 31 11.01 -26.28 -19.59
N LYS A 32 10.44 -25.13 -19.95
CA LYS A 32 10.69 -23.84 -19.28
C LYS A 32 10.17 -23.86 -17.85
N MET A 33 8.99 -24.44 -17.60
CA MET A 33 8.45 -24.60 -16.24
C MET A 33 9.34 -25.49 -15.37
N GLY A 34 9.84 -26.60 -15.90
CA GLY A 34 10.81 -27.46 -15.21
C GLY A 34 12.11 -26.72 -14.86
N MET A 35 12.58 -25.82 -15.73
CA MET A 35 13.76 -24.97 -15.49
C MET A 35 13.51 -23.93 -14.40
N ALA A 36 12.27 -23.46 -14.26
CA ALA A 36 11.87 -22.56 -13.18
C ALA A 36 11.57 -23.28 -11.86
N GLY A 37 11.75 -24.61 -11.79
CA GLY A 37 11.53 -25.41 -10.57
C GLY A 37 10.05 -25.56 -10.19
N VAL A 38 9.14 -25.41 -11.17
CA VAL A 38 7.72 -25.68 -10.98
C VAL A 38 7.51 -27.18 -11.10
N GLY A 39 7.14 -27.85 -10.00
CA GLY A 39 6.94 -29.29 -9.96
C GLY A 39 5.76 -29.76 -10.81
N MET A 40 5.88 -30.95 -11.43
CA MET A 40 4.82 -31.52 -12.31
C MET A 40 3.50 -31.79 -11.57
N SER A 41 3.49 -31.89 -10.26
CA SER A 41 2.29 -32.08 -9.44
C SER A 41 1.38 -30.82 -9.38
N ALA A 42 1.97 -29.64 -9.41
CA ALA A 42 1.21 -28.38 -9.53
C ALA A 42 0.58 -28.21 -10.91
N PHE A 43 1.11 -28.89 -11.92
CA PHE A 43 0.65 -28.84 -13.31
C PHE A 43 -0.48 -29.82 -13.63
N ALA A 44 -0.50 -31.00 -12.98
CA ALA A 44 -1.52 -32.01 -13.22
C ALA A 44 -2.92 -31.57 -12.74
N ALA A 45 -2.97 -30.79 -11.67
CA ALA A 45 -4.22 -30.21 -11.17
C ALA A 45 -4.75 -29.07 -12.06
N GLY A 46 -3.87 -28.30 -12.70
CA GLY A 46 -4.25 -27.17 -13.59
C GLY A 46 -4.59 -27.59 -15.03
N THR A 47 -4.11 -28.73 -15.51
CA THR A 47 -4.34 -29.14 -16.93
C THR A 47 -5.64 -29.91 -17.17
N LEU A 48 -6.30 -30.43 -16.13
CA LEU A 48 -7.61 -31.07 -16.22
C LEU A 48 -8.77 -30.10 -15.98
N GLY A 49 -8.50 -28.88 -15.51
CA GLY A 49 -9.48 -27.83 -15.27
C GLY A 49 -9.16 -26.51 -15.96
N GLY A 50 -8.76 -26.52 -17.23
CA GLY A 50 -8.64 -25.30 -18.05
C GLY A 50 -7.93 -24.14 -17.37
N PHE A 51 -6.59 -24.10 -17.41
CA PHE A 51 -5.79 -22.94 -17.09
C PHE A 51 -6.29 -21.75 -17.92
N ARG A 52 -7.04 -20.84 -17.32
CA ARG A 52 -7.43 -19.57 -17.93
C ARG A 52 -6.38 -18.54 -17.51
N PRO A 53 -5.65 -17.95 -18.45
CA PRO A 53 -4.81 -16.80 -18.15
C PRO A 53 -5.71 -15.66 -17.67
N PHE A 54 -5.18 -14.82 -16.77
CA PHE A 54 -5.81 -13.62 -16.26
C PHE A 54 -6.65 -12.92 -17.34
N GLY A 55 -7.95 -12.94 -17.20
CA GLY A 55 -8.90 -12.42 -18.19
C GLY A 55 -10.02 -13.43 -18.42
N ASN A 56 -11.09 -13.34 -17.67
CA ASN A 56 -12.26 -14.18 -17.53
C ASN A 56 -12.12 -15.33 -16.52
N MET A 57 -11.84 -15.03 -15.28
CA MET A 57 -12.49 -15.80 -14.22
C MET A 57 -13.97 -15.42 -14.30
N ALA A 58 -14.70 -16.22 -15.09
CA ALA A 58 -16.13 -16.31 -14.94
C ALA A 58 -16.37 -16.48 -13.46
N MET A 59 -17.33 -15.70 -12.95
CA MET A 59 -17.86 -15.80 -11.61
C MET A 59 -17.66 -17.20 -11.07
N ALA A 60 -16.76 -17.31 -10.08
CA ALA A 60 -16.70 -18.51 -9.29
C ALA A 60 -18.11 -18.80 -8.85
N ASP A 61 -18.48 -20.01 -9.05
CA ASP A 61 -19.80 -20.54 -8.88
C ASP A 61 -20.57 -19.93 -7.73
N ALA A 62 -21.80 -19.63 -7.98
CA ALA A 62 -22.82 -19.09 -7.09
C ALA A 62 -23.18 -20.02 -5.89
N HIS A 63 -22.26 -20.81 -5.41
CA HIS A 63 -22.47 -21.67 -4.25
C HIS A 63 -21.83 -21.05 -3.01
N GLY A 64 -22.62 -20.22 -2.31
CA GLY A 64 -22.31 -19.74 -0.98
C GLY A 64 -21.75 -18.31 -0.87
N ASN A 65 -21.90 -17.45 -1.90
CA ASN A 65 -21.30 -16.12 -1.98
C ASN A 65 -22.28 -14.98 -2.24
N THR A 66 -23.57 -15.18 -2.16
CA THR A 66 -24.49 -14.05 -2.17
C THR A 66 -24.42 -13.31 -0.81
N PRO A 67 -24.69 -12.00 -0.77
CA PRO A 67 -24.80 -11.27 0.49
C PRO A 67 -25.76 -11.95 1.50
N GLU A 68 -26.77 -12.67 1.02
CA GLU A 68 -27.70 -13.41 1.87
C GLU A 68 -27.09 -14.69 2.42
N ASP A 69 -26.29 -15.42 1.68
CA ASP A 69 -25.58 -16.61 2.17
C ASP A 69 -24.57 -16.22 3.26
N VAL A 70 -23.83 -15.13 3.06
CA VAL A 70 -22.94 -14.54 4.07
C VAL A 70 -23.73 -14.13 5.31
N ALA A 71 -24.87 -13.47 5.15
CA ALA A 71 -25.72 -13.04 6.26
C ALA A 71 -26.29 -14.25 7.04
N ASN A 72 -26.71 -15.31 6.34
CA ASN A 72 -27.22 -16.53 6.98
C ASN A 72 -26.12 -17.26 7.74
N PHE A 73 -24.92 -17.39 7.15
CA PHE A 73 -23.77 -17.94 7.85
C PHE A 73 -23.46 -17.15 9.13
N LEU A 74 -23.37 -15.83 9.04
CA LEU A 74 -23.03 -14.96 10.18
C LEU A 74 -24.08 -15.06 11.29
N ARG A 75 -25.39 -15.15 10.96
CA ARG A 75 -26.45 -15.33 11.95
C ARG A 75 -26.30 -16.65 12.73
N GLU A 76 -25.92 -17.71 12.05
CA GLU A 76 -25.73 -19.02 12.72
C GLU A 76 -24.40 -19.08 13.49
N ALA A 77 -23.30 -18.70 12.85
CA ALA A 77 -21.97 -18.76 13.47
C ALA A 77 -21.80 -17.74 14.61
N GLY A 78 -22.50 -16.62 14.57
CA GLY A 78 -22.46 -15.58 15.61
C GLY A 78 -23.22 -15.91 16.88
N LYS A 79 -24.21 -16.83 16.85
CA LYS A 79 -25.05 -17.17 18.00
C LYS A 79 -24.30 -17.46 19.31
N PRO A 80 -23.23 -18.27 19.31
CA PRO A 80 -22.48 -18.56 20.53
C PRO A 80 -21.80 -17.34 21.15
N PHE A 81 -21.59 -16.29 20.36
CA PHE A 81 -20.82 -15.09 20.72
C PHE A 81 -21.70 -13.87 20.93
N ALA A 82 -23.03 -13.99 20.84
CA ALA A 82 -23.96 -12.87 20.99
C ALA A 82 -23.76 -12.19 22.37
N GLY A 83 -23.68 -10.85 22.37
CA GLY A 83 -23.37 -10.06 23.56
C GLY A 83 -21.88 -9.85 23.83
N THR A 84 -20.98 -10.57 23.15
CA THR A 84 -19.54 -10.33 23.23
C THR A 84 -19.20 -8.97 22.60
N THR A 85 -18.21 -8.28 23.15
CA THR A 85 -17.63 -7.06 22.56
C THR A 85 -16.21 -7.37 22.10
N ILE A 86 -15.93 -7.15 20.82
CA ILE A 86 -14.58 -7.20 20.25
C ILE A 86 -14.05 -5.79 20.07
N ARG A 87 -12.73 -5.63 20.21
CA ARG A 87 -12.04 -4.34 20.11
C ARG A 87 -11.01 -4.35 18.99
N TYR A 88 -11.07 -3.33 18.16
CA TYR A 88 -10.19 -3.09 17.03
C TYR A 88 -9.55 -1.71 17.14
N THR A 89 -8.21 -1.63 17.13
CA THR A 89 -7.49 -0.35 17.05
C THR A 89 -7.05 -0.09 15.61
N SER A 90 -7.31 1.10 15.10
CA SER A 90 -7.09 1.46 13.70
C SER A 90 -6.74 2.92 13.52
N GLU A 91 -6.12 3.23 12.39
CA GLU A 91 -5.95 4.58 11.89
C GLU A 91 -7.23 5.10 11.25
N SER A 92 -7.32 6.44 11.14
CA SER A 92 -8.40 7.13 10.43
C SER A 92 -8.19 7.11 8.92
N THR A 93 -8.25 5.91 8.31
CA THR A 93 -8.20 5.75 6.85
C THR A 93 -9.61 5.69 6.24
N PRO A 94 -9.77 5.96 4.94
CA PRO A 94 -11.07 5.85 4.28
C PRO A 94 -11.77 4.50 4.52
N PRO A 95 -11.10 3.32 4.37
CA PRO A 95 -11.76 2.05 4.67
C PRO A 95 -12.18 1.91 6.13
N THR A 96 -11.35 2.34 7.09
CA THR A 96 -11.70 2.28 8.51
C THR A 96 -12.93 3.13 8.83
N VAL A 97 -12.98 4.36 8.30
CA VAL A 97 -14.12 5.27 8.52
C VAL A 97 -15.41 4.66 8.00
N VAL A 98 -15.38 4.11 6.78
CA VAL A 98 -16.58 3.47 6.18
C VAL A 98 -16.94 2.19 6.93
N LEU A 99 -15.97 1.35 7.29
CA LEU A 99 -16.20 0.14 8.06
C LEU A 99 -16.86 0.45 9.41
N ASN A 100 -16.41 1.52 10.08
CA ASN A 100 -17.01 1.99 11.33
C ASN A 100 -18.47 2.44 11.17
N GLN A 101 -18.86 2.93 10.00
CA GLN A 101 -20.28 3.24 9.69
C GLN A 101 -21.09 1.96 9.43
N LEU A 102 -20.49 0.94 8.81
CA LEU A 102 -21.16 -0.30 8.43
C LEU A 102 -21.23 -1.34 9.56
N LYS A 103 -20.40 -1.25 10.59
CA LYS A 103 -20.25 -2.29 11.63
C LYS A 103 -21.54 -2.67 12.36
N SER A 104 -22.55 -1.76 12.39
CA SER A 104 -23.86 -2.07 12.97
C SER A 104 -24.57 -3.21 12.23
N GLU A 105 -24.35 -3.36 10.91
CA GLU A 105 -24.90 -4.47 10.13
C GLU A 105 -24.33 -5.82 10.61
N PHE A 106 -23.05 -5.87 10.92
CA PHE A 106 -22.44 -7.07 11.51
C PHE A 106 -23.03 -7.38 12.90
N THR A 107 -23.18 -6.36 13.74
CA THR A 107 -23.81 -6.52 15.07
C THR A 107 -25.25 -7.01 14.97
N GLU A 108 -26.04 -6.48 14.04
CA GLU A 108 -27.42 -6.93 13.80
C GLU A 108 -27.50 -8.40 13.33
N LEU A 109 -26.51 -8.85 12.54
CA LEU A 109 -26.46 -10.23 12.07
C LEU A 109 -26.03 -11.21 13.16
N THR A 110 -25.05 -10.85 13.97
CA THR A 110 -24.33 -11.79 14.86
C THR A 110 -24.66 -11.61 16.34
N GLY A 111 -25.13 -10.44 16.75
CA GLY A 111 -25.22 -10.06 18.15
C GLY A 111 -23.88 -9.69 18.80
N ILE A 112 -22.77 -9.69 18.04
CA ILE A 112 -21.44 -9.31 18.51
C ILE A 112 -21.28 -7.80 18.40
N ASN A 113 -20.88 -7.13 19.49
CA ASN A 113 -20.59 -5.70 19.47
C ASN A 113 -19.17 -5.44 18.96
N VAL A 114 -18.99 -4.38 18.17
CA VAL A 114 -17.68 -3.99 17.61
C VAL A 114 -17.32 -2.58 18.07
N GLU A 115 -16.24 -2.46 18.82
CA GLU A 115 -15.64 -1.18 19.20
C GLU A 115 -14.41 -0.96 18.31
N ILE A 116 -14.45 0.07 17.46
CA ILE A 116 -13.29 0.50 16.65
C ILE A 116 -12.74 1.77 17.28
N GLU A 117 -11.53 1.68 17.83
CA GLU A 117 -10.80 2.83 18.34
C GLU A 117 -9.96 3.42 17.21
N ILE A 118 -10.36 4.60 16.73
CA ILE A 118 -9.69 5.31 15.64
C ILE A 118 -8.76 6.37 16.22
N VAL A 119 -7.47 6.21 15.99
CA VAL A 119 -6.41 7.10 16.49
C VAL A 119 -5.36 7.37 15.41
N PRO A 120 -4.49 8.38 15.56
CA PRO A 120 -3.34 8.58 14.67
C PRO A 120 -2.45 7.33 14.58
N LEU A 121 -1.79 7.12 13.42
CA LEU A 121 -1.03 5.90 13.11
C LEU A 121 0.05 5.59 14.17
N GLU A 122 0.79 6.59 14.63
CA GLU A 122 1.80 6.43 15.67
C GLU A 122 1.21 5.97 17.02
N GLN A 123 -0.04 6.30 17.29
CA GLN A 123 -0.74 5.82 18.48
C GLN A 123 -1.23 4.37 18.27
N VAL A 124 -1.61 3.99 17.05
CA VAL A 124 -1.91 2.58 16.74
C VAL A 124 -0.69 1.72 17.03
N LEU A 125 0.49 2.13 16.51
CA LEU A 125 1.75 1.43 16.76
C LEU A 125 2.05 1.30 18.25
N ALA A 126 1.97 2.40 18.99
CA ALA A 126 2.25 2.42 20.44
C ALA A 126 1.30 1.50 21.23
N LYS A 127 0.00 1.54 20.92
CA LYS A 127 -1.04 0.72 21.59
C LYS A 127 -0.89 -0.76 21.25
N ALA A 128 -0.67 -1.10 19.99
CA ALA A 128 -0.44 -2.48 19.56
C ALA A 128 0.84 -3.04 20.22
N THR A 129 1.94 -2.27 20.20
CA THR A 129 3.21 -2.65 20.86
C THR A 129 3.02 -2.90 22.35
N GLN A 130 2.33 -1.99 23.05
CA GLN A 130 2.06 -2.16 24.50
C GLN A 130 1.22 -3.41 24.76
N ASP A 131 0.21 -3.68 23.91
CA ASP A 131 -0.69 -4.82 24.08
C ASP A 131 0.04 -6.14 23.88
N VAL A 132 0.86 -6.26 22.83
CA VAL A 132 1.62 -7.51 22.55
C VAL A 132 2.73 -7.72 23.56
N GLN A 133 3.49 -6.70 23.95
CA GLN A 133 4.54 -6.81 24.98
C GLN A 133 3.99 -7.23 26.34
N GLY A 134 2.81 -6.72 26.69
CA GLY A 134 2.13 -7.08 27.93
C GLY A 134 1.30 -8.34 27.83
N GLN A 135 1.09 -8.88 26.62
CA GLN A 135 0.16 -9.99 26.34
C GLN A 135 -1.24 -9.74 26.95
N LEU A 136 -1.71 -8.50 26.82
CA LEU A 136 -2.86 -8.01 27.58
C LEU A 136 -4.19 -8.46 26.97
N GLY A 137 -4.26 -8.65 25.65
CA GLY A 137 -5.52 -8.92 24.93
C GLY A 137 -6.54 -7.79 25.06
N THR A 138 -6.05 -6.55 25.13
CA THR A 138 -6.89 -5.36 25.15
C THR A 138 -7.63 -5.20 23.83
N TYR A 139 -6.94 -5.51 22.74
CA TYR A 139 -7.47 -5.53 21.38
C TYR A 139 -7.53 -6.95 20.83
N ASP A 140 -8.61 -7.26 20.17
CA ASP A 140 -8.81 -8.51 19.44
C ASP A 140 -8.25 -8.42 18.03
N ILE A 141 -8.23 -7.20 17.45
CA ILE A 141 -7.81 -6.90 16.08
C ILE A 141 -6.88 -5.69 16.08
N TYR A 142 -5.78 -5.79 15.31
CA TYR A 142 -4.87 -4.69 15.03
C TYR A 142 -4.95 -4.25 13.58
N TYR A 143 -4.90 -2.95 13.32
CA TYR A 143 -4.49 -2.38 12.05
C TYR A 143 -2.97 -2.34 12.03
N LEU A 144 -2.34 -3.01 11.09
CA LEU A 144 -0.89 -3.11 10.98
C LEU A 144 -0.42 -2.57 9.62
N ASP A 145 0.35 -1.49 9.68
CA ASP A 145 1.03 -0.93 8.52
C ASP A 145 2.06 -1.91 7.96
N GLN A 146 2.34 -1.83 6.65
CA GLN A 146 3.27 -2.71 5.96
C GLN A 146 4.69 -2.65 6.57
N ALA A 147 5.12 -1.51 7.06
CA ALA A 147 6.40 -1.34 7.74
C ALA A 147 6.53 -2.14 9.06
N TRP A 148 5.40 -2.65 9.57
CA TRP A 148 5.37 -3.38 10.86
C TRP A 148 5.19 -4.88 10.70
N THR A 149 5.08 -5.38 9.48
CA THR A 149 4.79 -6.79 9.16
C THR A 149 5.73 -7.76 9.87
N ALA A 150 7.04 -7.54 9.77
CA ALA A 150 8.04 -8.36 10.45
C ALA A 150 7.93 -8.27 11.98
N THR A 151 7.77 -7.05 12.50
CA THR A 151 7.70 -6.77 13.95
C THR A 151 6.55 -7.51 14.63
N PHE A 152 5.35 -7.50 14.03
CA PHE A 152 4.16 -8.09 14.63
C PHE A 152 3.87 -9.54 14.19
N SER A 153 4.66 -10.09 13.28
CA SER A 153 4.46 -11.48 12.83
C SER A 153 4.36 -12.52 13.97
N PRO A 154 5.16 -12.45 15.05
CA PRO A 154 5.04 -13.40 16.15
C PRO A 154 3.72 -13.31 16.93
N ASP A 155 3.08 -12.14 16.92
CA ASP A 155 1.97 -11.78 17.81
C ASP A 155 0.59 -11.85 17.15
N THR A 156 0.55 -12.28 15.89
CA THR A 156 -0.67 -12.43 15.09
C THR A 156 -0.96 -13.90 14.78
N ILE A 157 -2.17 -14.19 14.37
CA ILE A 157 -2.61 -15.51 13.92
C ILE A 157 -2.69 -15.52 12.39
N ASP A 158 -2.13 -16.54 11.73
CA ASP A 158 -2.30 -16.69 10.25
C ASP A 158 -3.78 -16.96 9.94
N PRO A 159 -4.44 -16.07 9.19
CA PRO A 159 -5.86 -16.20 8.89
C PRO A 159 -6.20 -17.44 8.05
N ARG A 160 -5.25 -17.97 7.26
CA ARG A 160 -5.46 -19.16 6.43
C ARG A 160 -5.46 -20.42 7.30
N GLU A 161 -4.52 -20.50 8.25
CA GLU A 161 -4.45 -21.60 9.21
C GLU A 161 -5.70 -21.58 10.10
N TYR A 162 -6.06 -20.39 10.61
CA TYR A 162 -7.23 -20.25 11.48
C TYR A 162 -8.54 -20.61 10.75
N TYR A 163 -8.68 -20.24 9.47
CA TYR A 163 -9.79 -20.62 8.63
C TYR A 163 -9.89 -22.14 8.46
N ALA A 164 -8.76 -22.81 8.23
CA ALA A 164 -8.71 -24.26 8.07
C ALA A 164 -8.99 -25.01 9.38
N ASP A 165 -8.50 -24.49 10.51
CA ASP A 165 -8.64 -25.10 11.83
C ASP A 165 -10.03 -24.91 12.46
N LYS A 166 -10.82 -23.94 11.98
CA LYS A 166 -12.14 -23.59 12.50
C LYS A 166 -13.24 -23.69 11.41
N PRO A 167 -13.50 -24.88 10.86
CA PRO A 167 -14.42 -25.05 9.74
C PRO A 167 -15.86 -24.56 10.03
N ASP A 168 -16.32 -24.62 11.29
CA ASP A 168 -17.63 -24.11 11.68
C ASP A 168 -17.71 -22.57 11.68
N LEU A 169 -16.56 -21.89 11.66
CA LEU A 169 -16.41 -20.44 11.59
C LEU A 169 -15.83 -19.98 10.26
N ALA A 170 -15.62 -20.87 9.32
CA ALA A 170 -15.12 -20.58 7.99
C ALA A 170 -16.25 -20.08 7.09
N MET A 171 -16.26 -18.79 6.75
CA MET A 171 -17.27 -18.20 5.87
C MET A 171 -17.24 -18.87 4.50
N PRO A 172 -18.34 -19.47 4.04
CA PRO A 172 -18.39 -20.10 2.74
C PRO A 172 -18.00 -19.12 1.62
N GLY A 173 -17.06 -19.55 0.78
CA GLY A 173 -16.59 -18.75 -0.36
C GLY A 173 -15.82 -17.48 0.00
N PHE A 174 -15.17 -17.44 1.15
CA PHE A 174 -14.32 -16.31 1.53
C PHE A 174 -13.20 -16.03 0.54
N ASP A 175 -12.73 -17.05 -0.16
CA ASP A 175 -11.79 -16.97 -1.29
C ASP A 175 -10.53 -16.13 -1.01
N PHE A 176 -9.51 -16.76 -0.45
CA PHE A 176 -8.22 -16.11 -0.21
C PHE A 176 -7.47 -15.79 -1.51
N ASP A 177 -7.72 -16.54 -2.59
CA ASP A 177 -7.04 -16.34 -3.88
C ASP A 177 -7.56 -15.11 -4.65
N ASP A 178 -8.70 -14.53 -4.22
CA ASP A 178 -9.23 -13.28 -4.77
C ASP A 178 -8.50 -12.03 -4.23
N PHE A 179 -7.75 -12.14 -3.15
CA PHE A 179 -6.86 -11.04 -2.76
C PHE A 179 -5.74 -10.88 -3.78
N SER A 180 -5.43 -9.63 -4.14
CA SER A 180 -4.36 -9.33 -5.08
C SER A 180 -3.02 -9.86 -4.56
N GLU A 181 -2.35 -10.74 -5.35
CA GLU A 181 -1.07 -11.34 -4.94
C GLU A 181 0.00 -10.30 -4.58
N PRO A 182 0.23 -9.21 -5.35
CA PRO A 182 1.17 -8.17 -4.96
C PRO A 182 0.84 -7.52 -3.61
N LEU A 183 -0.44 -7.31 -3.31
CA LEU A 183 -0.86 -6.74 -2.02
C LEU A 183 -0.59 -7.69 -0.87
N VAL A 184 -0.90 -8.98 -1.04
CA VAL A 184 -0.59 -9.99 -0.02
C VAL A 184 0.89 -10.02 0.28
N GLU A 185 1.73 -10.04 -0.76
CA GLU A 185 3.19 -10.08 -0.62
C GLU A 185 3.77 -8.82 0.02
N GLY A 186 3.26 -7.66 -0.37
CA GLY A 186 3.78 -6.37 0.11
C GLY A 186 3.24 -5.94 1.47
N ILE A 187 2.11 -6.51 1.95
CA ILE A 187 1.42 -6.00 3.14
C ILE A 187 1.28 -7.06 4.24
N CYS A 188 1.06 -8.31 3.86
CA CYS A 188 0.61 -9.34 4.82
C CYS A 188 1.54 -10.52 4.95
N LEU A 189 2.47 -10.75 4.03
CA LEU A 189 3.26 -11.97 3.98
C LEU A 189 4.64 -11.74 4.60
N TYR A 190 4.93 -12.45 5.68
CA TYR A 190 6.26 -12.50 6.29
C TYR A 190 6.70 -13.94 6.48
N GLU A 191 7.84 -14.34 5.89
CA GLU A 191 8.41 -15.70 5.98
C GLU A 191 7.39 -16.82 5.69
N GLY A 192 6.46 -16.59 4.75
CA GLY A 192 5.43 -17.54 4.35
C GLY A 192 4.16 -17.53 5.20
N LYS A 193 4.13 -16.80 6.31
CA LYS A 193 2.96 -16.57 7.16
C LYS A 193 2.21 -15.33 6.73
N TRP A 194 0.88 -15.41 6.64
CA TRP A 194 0.05 -14.21 6.59
C TRP A 194 -0.13 -13.67 8.00
N ILE A 195 0.23 -12.41 8.22
CA ILE A 195 0.06 -11.76 9.53
C ILE A 195 -1.36 -11.23 9.74
N GLY A 196 -2.12 -11.04 8.66
CA GLY A 196 -3.48 -10.51 8.65
C GLY A 196 -4.10 -10.62 7.27
N LEU A 197 -5.24 -9.96 7.08
CA LEU A 197 -5.92 -9.83 5.79
C LEU A 197 -5.62 -8.45 5.19
N PRO A 198 -5.31 -8.32 3.89
CA PRO A 198 -5.13 -7.01 3.25
C PRO A 198 -6.37 -6.16 3.43
N PHE A 199 -6.22 -4.92 3.87
CA PHE A 199 -7.36 -4.07 4.22
C PHE A 199 -7.33 -2.69 3.55
N ASP A 200 -6.16 -2.10 3.38
CA ASP A 200 -5.94 -0.76 2.87
C ASP A 200 -4.74 -0.72 1.94
N ILE A 201 -4.75 0.14 0.92
CA ILE A 201 -3.64 0.33 -0.01
C ILE A 201 -3.54 1.77 -0.50
N PRO A 202 -3.13 2.71 0.34
CA PRO A 202 -2.60 3.98 -0.16
C PRO A 202 -1.31 3.70 -0.93
N ILE A 203 -1.23 4.17 -2.16
CA ILE A 203 -0.06 3.97 -3.03
C ILE A 203 0.28 5.26 -3.76
N PHE A 204 1.58 5.57 -3.86
CA PHE A 204 2.02 6.75 -4.58
C PHE A 204 1.79 6.61 -6.07
N THR A 205 1.14 7.63 -6.62
CA THR A 205 0.93 7.87 -8.04
C THR A 205 1.29 9.31 -8.35
N LEU A 206 1.46 9.67 -9.62
CA LEU A 206 1.54 11.06 -9.99
C LEU A 206 0.13 11.64 -10.15
N MET A 207 -0.19 12.65 -9.37
CA MET A 207 -1.41 13.44 -9.50
C MET A 207 -1.08 14.85 -10.01
N TYR A 208 -1.93 15.38 -10.89
CA TYR A 208 -1.69 16.66 -11.54
C TYR A 208 -2.97 17.44 -11.82
N ARG A 209 -2.85 18.76 -11.77
CA ARG A 209 -3.88 19.73 -12.16
C ARG A 209 -3.82 19.92 -13.67
N LYS A 210 -4.77 19.28 -14.39
CA LYS A 210 -4.85 19.36 -15.85
C LYS A 210 -4.99 20.79 -16.38
N ASP A 211 -5.75 21.62 -15.69
CA ASP A 211 -5.96 23.02 -16.04
C ASP A 211 -4.69 23.87 -15.92
N ILE A 212 -3.84 23.59 -14.94
CA ILE A 212 -2.55 24.29 -14.77
C ILE A 212 -1.56 23.85 -15.85
N LEU A 213 -1.46 22.54 -16.12
CA LEU A 213 -0.59 22.04 -17.20
C LEU A 213 -1.02 22.63 -18.55
N GLU A 214 -2.32 22.61 -18.85
CA GLU A 214 -2.87 23.17 -20.09
C GLU A 214 -2.59 24.68 -20.20
N LYS A 215 -2.81 25.45 -19.11
CA LYS A 215 -2.54 26.89 -19.05
C LYS A 215 -1.11 27.24 -19.44
N HIS A 216 -0.14 26.40 -19.03
CA HIS A 216 1.29 26.62 -19.29
C HIS A 216 1.84 25.85 -20.50
N GLY A 217 0.98 25.12 -21.22
CA GLY A 217 1.38 24.31 -22.39
C GLY A 217 2.35 23.18 -22.03
N LEU A 218 2.20 22.60 -20.84
CA LEU A 218 3.02 21.52 -20.33
C LEU A 218 2.37 20.15 -20.59
N ASP A 219 3.16 19.20 -21.03
CA ASP A 219 2.77 17.80 -21.04
C ASP A 219 2.74 17.23 -19.62
N VAL A 220 2.01 16.13 -19.42
CA VAL A 220 2.03 15.38 -18.16
C VAL A 220 3.42 14.81 -17.92
N PRO A 221 4.09 15.17 -16.82
CA PRO A 221 5.43 14.68 -16.50
C PRO A 221 5.49 13.15 -16.47
N ARG A 222 6.56 12.59 -17.03
CA ARG A 222 6.79 11.12 -17.03
C ARG A 222 8.05 10.73 -16.28
N THR A 223 9.00 11.64 -16.17
CA THR A 223 10.26 11.44 -15.49
C THR A 223 10.44 12.40 -14.33
N TYR A 224 11.33 12.09 -13.41
CA TYR A 224 11.71 13.02 -12.33
C TYR A 224 12.22 14.36 -12.86
N THR A 225 12.92 14.35 -13.99
CA THR A 225 13.38 15.57 -14.67
C THR A 225 12.20 16.39 -15.21
N ASP A 226 11.23 15.76 -15.90
CA ASP A 226 10.05 16.46 -16.41
C ASP A 226 9.25 17.08 -15.27
N PHE A 227 9.11 16.32 -14.18
CA PHE A 227 8.38 16.76 -12.98
C PHE A 227 9.05 17.98 -12.35
N THR A 228 10.38 17.92 -12.14
CA THR A 228 11.13 19.04 -11.58
C THR A 228 11.01 20.30 -12.44
N ASN A 229 11.17 20.18 -13.76
CA ASN A 229 11.04 21.29 -14.69
C ASN A 229 9.61 21.92 -14.63
N ALA A 230 8.59 21.08 -14.58
CA ALA A 230 7.20 21.55 -14.46
C ALA A 230 6.94 22.23 -13.11
N VAL A 231 7.44 21.65 -12.01
CA VAL A 231 7.33 22.23 -10.66
C VAL A 231 7.97 23.61 -10.58
N GLU A 232 9.21 23.76 -11.06
CA GLU A 232 9.94 25.04 -11.07
C GLU A 232 9.22 26.10 -11.92
N LEU A 233 8.78 25.73 -13.13
CA LEU A 233 8.07 26.63 -14.03
C LEU A 233 6.75 27.12 -13.42
N ILE A 234 5.94 26.19 -12.89
CA ILE A 234 4.65 26.52 -12.31
C ILE A 234 4.83 27.39 -11.08
N THR A 235 5.78 27.05 -10.17
CA THR A 235 6.05 27.86 -8.99
C THR A 235 6.45 29.27 -9.37
N ALA A 236 7.39 29.42 -10.32
CA ALA A 236 7.83 30.74 -10.79
C ALA A 236 6.69 31.57 -11.41
N ALA A 237 5.74 30.92 -12.09
CA ALA A 237 4.64 31.60 -12.77
C ALA A 237 3.42 31.89 -11.86
N GLU A 238 3.16 31.05 -10.85
CA GLU A 238 1.88 31.04 -10.13
C GLU A 238 1.99 31.31 -8.63
N GLN A 239 3.18 31.35 -8.02
CA GLN A 239 3.32 31.53 -6.57
C GLN A 239 2.69 32.86 -6.07
N GLU A 240 2.70 33.91 -6.88
CA GLU A 240 2.01 35.17 -6.52
C GLU A 240 0.49 35.03 -6.47
N ASN A 241 -0.05 34.01 -7.14
CA ASN A 241 -1.46 33.61 -7.10
C ASN A 241 -1.74 32.59 -5.99
N GLY A 242 -0.72 32.22 -5.17
CA GLY A 242 -0.82 31.24 -4.10
C GLY A 242 -0.79 29.77 -4.58
N ILE A 243 -0.33 29.51 -5.82
CA ILE A 243 -0.21 28.17 -6.39
C ILE A 243 1.26 27.85 -6.56
N TYR A 244 1.67 26.69 -6.04
CA TYR A 244 3.02 26.15 -6.12
C TYR A 244 3.06 24.92 -7.02
N GLY A 245 4.20 24.64 -7.60
CA GLY A 245 4.36 23.48 -8.48
C GLY A 245 4.10 22.16 -7.77
N THR A 246 4.49 22.04 -6.49
CA THR A 246 4.26 20.83 -5.70
C THR A 246 4.00 21.15 -4.23
N GLY A 247 3.65 20.10 -3.45
CA GLY A 247 3.57 20.13 -1.99
C GLY A 247 4.02 18.79 -1.42
N LEU A 248 4.67 18.82 -0.26
CA LEU A 248 5.39 17.69 0.34
C LEU A 248 4.92 17.41 1.76
N GLN A 249 5.24 16.21 2.26
CA GLN A 249 4.94 15.70 3.61
C GLN A 249 6.19 15.79 4.49
N ALA A 250 6.73 17.01 4.70
CA ALA A 250 8.06 17.21 5.25
C ALA A 250 8.09 17.44 6.78
N LYS A 251 7.06 16.98 7.53
CA LYS A 251 7.03 17.15 8.99
C LYS A 251 8.10 16.31 9.68
N SER A 252 9.02 17.00 10.36
CA SER A 252 10.06 16.36 11.16
C SER A 252 9.49 15.37 12.19
N GLY A 253 10.11 14.20 12.32
CA GLY A 253 9.72 13.16 13.25
C GLY A 253 8.38 12.49 12.95
N HIS A 254 7.88 12.59 11.72
CA HIS A 254 6.65 11.94 11.31
C HIS A 254 6.90 10.99 10.12
N TYR A 255 6.32 9.80 10.19
CA TYR A 255 6.50 8.73 9.21
C TYR A 255 6.24 9.17 7.76
N SER A 256 5.30 10.10 7.52
CA SER A 256 5.04 10.60 6.17
C SER A 256 6.28 11.22 5.48
N LEU A 257 7.21 11.80 6.24
CA LEU A 257 8.47 12.31 5.69
C LEU A 257 9.38 11.16 5.23
N GLU A 258 9.38 10.06 5.96
CA GLU A 258 10.10 8.85 5.57
C GLU A 258 9.53 8.28 4.26
N CYS A 259 8.20 8.19 4.11
CA CYS A 259 7.56 7.72 2.88
C CYS A 259 7.96 8.56 1.64
N ASP A 260 7.93 9.89 1.76
CA ASP A 260 8.36 10.79 0.68
C ASP A 260 9.86 10.61 0.35
N TRP A 261 10.70 10.46 1.37
CA TRP A 261 12.13 10.23 1.21
C TRP A 261 12.42 8.87 0.57
N THR A 262 11.80 7.80 1.03
CA THR A 262 11.93 6.45 0.45
C THR A 262 11.53 6.44 -1.04
N GLN A 263 10.41 7.11 -1.38
CA GLN A 263 10.00 7.29 -2.78
C GLN A 263 11.07 8.01 -3.61
N ALA A 264 11.70 9.06 -3.06
CA ALA A 264 12.74 9.81 -3.75
C ALA A 264 14.03 8.97 -3.93
N VAL A 265 14.44 8.22 -2.91
CA VAL A 265 15.59 7.30 -2.99
C VAL A 265 15.37 6.23 -4.06
N TRP A 266 14.26 5.54 -4.05
CA TRP A 266 13.93 4.53 -5.06
C TRP A 266 13.84 5.12 -6.46
N GLY A 267 13.22 6.28 -6.59
CA GLY A 267 13.10 6.99 -7.87
C GLY A 267 14.43 7.35 -8.50
N HIS A 268 15.48 7.48 -7.70
CA HIS A 268 16.86 7.73 -8.16
C HIS A 268 17.71 6.46 -8.21
N GLY A 269 17.10 5.28 -7.99
CA GLY A 269 17.76 3.97 -8.10
C GLY A 269 18.58 3.58 -6.87
N GLY A 270 18.39 4.27 -5.75
CA GLY A 270 18.91 3.89 -4.46
C GLY A 270 18.11 2.73 -3.83
N SER A 271 18.63 2.15 -2.78
CA SER A 271 17.95 1.16 -1.94
C SER A 271 18.12 1.51 -0.46
N ILE A 272 17.20 1.03 0.36
CA ILE A 272 17.26 1.31 1.81
C ILE A 272 18.28 0.40 2.49
N PHE A 273 18.24 -0.90 2.17
CA PHE A 273 19.22 -1.88 2.65
C PHE A 273 19.90 -2.56 1.48
N GLY A 274 21.21 -2.81 1.65
CA GLY A 274 22.00 -3.63 0.75
C GLY A 274 21.73 -5.13 0.94
N SER A 275 22.29 -5.94 0.06
CA SER A 275 22.23 -7.42 0.17
C SER A 275 22.94 -7.98 1.41
N ASP A 276 23.80 -7.19 2.03
CA ASP A 276 24.51 -7.45 3.29
C ASP A 276 23.70 -7.04 4.54
N LYS A 277 22.45 -6.62 4.34
CA LYS A 277 21.52 -6.12 5.37
C LYS A 277 21.98 -4.82 6.06
N LYS A 278 22.99 -4.15 5.56
CA LYS A 278 23.38 -2.82 6.02
C LYS A 278 22.59 -1.75 5.32
N PHE A 279 22.42 -0.63 6.01
CA PHE A 279 21.78 0.53 5.42
C PHE A 279 22.57 1.04 4.21
N SER A 280 21.90 1.21 3.08
CA SER A 280 22.51 1.64 1.81
C SER A 280 21.89 2.93 1.26
N GLY A 281 20.92 3.51 1.96
CA GLY A 281 20.29 4.77 1.56
C GLY A 281 21.26 5.96 1.48
N ASN A 282 22.44 5.84 2.06
CA ASN A 282 23.52 6.83 1.99
C ASN A 282 24.46 6.66 0.78
N ASP A 283 24.14 5.78 -0.16
CA ASP A 283 24.88 5.68 -1.44
C ASP A 283 24.65 6.92 -2.32
N ALA A 284 25.36 7.00 -3.45
CA ALA A 284 25.29 8.18 -4.32
C ALA A 284 23.85 8.44 -4.82
N GLN A 285 23.07 7.41 -5.05
CA GLN A 285 21.69 7.50 -5.55
C GLN A 285 20.71 7.89 -4.45
N GLY A 286 20.90 7.36 -3.25
CA GLY A 286 20.12 7.78 -2.10
C GLY A 286 20.33 9.24 -1.74
N VAL A 287 21.60 9.70 -1.80
CA VAL A 287 21.94 11.12 -1.60
C VAL A 287 21.32 12.00 -2.71
N GLU A 288 21.40 11.58 -3.99
CA GLU A 288 20.77 12.29 -5.11
C GLU A 288 19.27 12.41 -4.92
N GLY A 289 18.61 11.34 -4.45
CA GLY A 289 17.19 11.36 -4.12
C GLY A 289 16.84 12.37 -3.03
N LEU A 290 17.64 12.46 -1.96
CA LEU A 290 17.43 13.43 -0.89
C LEU A 290 17.70 14.87 -1.38
N GLU A 291 18.74 15.12 -2.17
CA GLU A 291 19.01 16.43 -2.77
C GLU A 291 17.88 16.88 -3.69
N TRP A 292 17.32 15.95 -4.48
CA TRP A 292 16.14 16.22 -5.30
C TRP A 292 14.93 16.60 -4.44
N TYR A 293 14.67 15.88 -3.34
CA TYR A 293 13.58 16.18 -2.42
C TYR A 293 13.74 17.56 -1.76
N MET A 294 14.97 17.93 -1.38
CA MET A 294 15.28 19.25 -0.85
C MET A 294 15.01 20.37 -1.87
N ASN A 295 15.34 20.15 -3.15
CA ASN A 295 15.04 21.10 -4.23
C ASN A 295 13.53 21.25 -4.43
N LEU A 296 12.76 20.18 -4.37
CA LEU A 296 11.30 20.27 -4.42
C LEU A 296 10.73 21.06 -3.25
N LEU A 297 11.26 20.90 -2.05
CA LEU A 297 10.81 21.62 -0.87
C LEU A 297 10.99 23.15 -1.03
N ALA A 298 12.03 23.59 -1.74
CA ALA A 298 12.23 24.99 -2.08
C ALA A 298 11.16 25.54 -3.05
N ASN A 299 10.46 24.69 -3.79
CA ASN A 299 9.40 25.00 -4.73
C ASN A 299 7.98 24.67 -4.21
N ALA A 300 7.87 24.31 -2.93
CA ALA A 300 6.63 23.97 -2.25
C ALA A 300 6.14 25.11 -1.33
N PRO A 301 4.87 25.13 -0.93
CA PRO A 301 4.39 26.06 0.07
C PRO A 301 5.17 25.94 1.38
N ALA A 302 5.42 27.05 2.07
CA ALA A 302 6.21 27.07 3.31
C ALA A 302 5.65 26.16 4.44
N ASN A 303 4.34 25.88 4.42
CA ASN A 303 3.71 24.94 5.35
C ASN A 303 4.03 23.46 5.07
N SER A 304 4.66 23.12 3.94
CA SER A 304 5.11 21.74 3.64
C SER A 304 6.07 21.19 4.70
N VAL A 305 6.91 22.03 5.32
CA VAL A 305 7.83 21.61 6.40
C VAL A 305 7.14 21.13 7.69
N ALA A 306 5.85 21.43 7.83
CA ALA A 306 5.02 21.01 8.96
C ALA A 306 3.89 20.05 8.54
N ALA A 307 3.82 19.71 7.25
CA ALA A 307 2.74 18.90 6.70
C ALA A 307 3.03 17.40 6.84
N THR A 308 2.02 16.67 7.24
CA THR A 308 1.87 15.23 7.07
C THR A 308 1.05 14.97 5.80
N TRP A 309 0.58 13.72 5.59
CA TRP A 309 -0.42 13.40 4.55
C TRP A 309 -1.67 14.29 4.64
N ASP A 310 -2.19 14.57 5.84
CA ASP A 310 -3.34 15.47 6.01
C ASP A 310 -3.04 16.90 5.51
N GLY A 311 -1.85 17.41 5.81
CA GLY A 311 -1.42 18.72 5.33
C GLY A 311 -1.28 18.78 3.81
N GLN A 312 -0.70 17.76 3.20
CA GLN A 312 -0.58 17.66 1.75
C GLN A 312 -1.97 17.51 1.09
N TRP A 313 -2.85 16.69 1.69
CA TRP A 313 -4.23 16.58 1.22
C TRP A 313 -4.92 17.95 1.20
N GLN A 314 -4.77 18.75 2.25
CA GLN A 314 -5.35 20.11 2.34
C GLN A 314 -4.80 21.05 1.26
N MET A 315 -3.48 20.98 0.97
CA MET A 315 -2.88 21.78 -0.11
C MET A 315 -3.50 21.43 -1.47
N GLY A 316 -3.70 20.15 -1.75
CA GLY A 316 -4.34 19.69 -2.99
C GLY A 316 -5.81 20.09 -3.07
N ALA A 317 -6.59 19.87 -2.01
CA ALA A 317 -8.02 20.19 -1.95
C ALA A 317 -8.32 21.70 -2.07
N SER A 318 -7.43 22.53 -1.52
CA SER A 318 -7.55 24.00 -1.63
C SER A 318 -7.04 24.56 -2.95
N GLY A 319 -6.39 23.76 -3.79
CA GLY A 319 -5.79 24.21 -5.05
C GLY A 319 -4.45 24.94 -4.90
N GLN A 320 -3.80 24.83 -3.75
CA GLN A 320 -2.51 25.48 -3.46
C GLN A 320 -1.34 24.84 -4.22
N ILE A 321 -1.50 23.59 -4.71
CA ILE A 321 -0.47 22.86 -5.44
C ILE A 321 -0.99 22.37 -6.79
N ALA A 322 -0.07 22.17 -7.74
CA ALA A 322 -0.39 21.75 -9.10
C ALA A 322 -0.02 20.28 -9.40
N LEU A 323 1.04 19.77 -8.82
CA LEU A 323 1.57 18.42 -9.03
C LEU A 323 1.96 17.80 -7.69
N CYS A 324 1.78 16.50 -7.54
CA CYS A 324 2.42 15.75 -6.45
C CYS A 324 2.52 14.28 -6.80
N GLN A 325 3.59 13.64 -6.34
CA GLN A 325 3.71 12.21 -6.24
C GLN A 325 3.27 11.84 -4.82
N SER A 326 2.12 11.18 -4.67
CA SER A 326 1.53 10.95 -3.37
C SER A 326 0.42 9.90 -3.40
N TRP A 327 -0.27 9.76 -2.28
CA TRP A 327 -1.29 8.75 -2.01
C TRP A 327 -2.49 8.86 -2.95
N ALA A 328 -2.72 7.83 -3.75
CA ALA A 328 -3.84 7.75 -4.69
C ALA A 328 -5.21 7.98 -4.02
N GLU A 329 -5.32 7.70 -2.74
CA GLU A 329 -6.53 7.92 -1.93
C GLU A 329 -6.95 9.39 -1.78
N PHE A 330 -6.05 10.33 -2.09
CA PHE A 330 -6.39 11.75 -2.11
C PHE A 330 -7.33 12.11 -3.26
N PHE A 331 -7.23 11.38 -4.36
CA PHE A 331 -7.93 11.69 -5.60
C PHE A 331 -9.46 11.82 -5.47
N PRO A 332 -10.18 10.90 -4.79
CA PRO A 332 -11.62 11.03 -4.62
C PRO A 332 -12.03 12.29 -3.85
N GLY A 333 -11.31 12.61 -2.77
CA GLY A 333 -11.58 13.80 -1.97
C GLY A 333 -11.32 15.11 -2.72
N TRP A 334 -10.24 15.16 -3.52
CA TRP A 334 -9.94 16.33 -4.34
C TRP A 334 -10.94 16.55 -5.48
N ASN A 335 -11.64 15.50 -5.90
CA ASN A 335 -12.71 15.58 -6.91
C ASN A 335 -14.12 15.56 -6.29
N ALA A 336 -14.25 15.62 -4.96
CA ALA A 336 -15.54 15.67 -4.27
C ALA A 336 -16.34 16.93 -4.62
N ASP A 337 -17.66 16.91 -4.38
CA ASP A 337 -18.57 17.99 -4.77
C ASP A 337 -18.29 19.32 -4.06
N ASP A 338 -17.74 19.27 -2.86
CA ASP A 338 -17.36 20.41 -2.02
C ASP A 338 -15.89 20.86 -2.19
N SER A 339 -15.12 20.15 -3.02
CA SER A 339 -13.74 20.53 -3.32
C SER A 339 -13.67 21.78 -4.19
N ALA A 340 -12.80 22.72 -3.82
CA ALA A 340 -12.52 23.92 -4.60
C ALA A 340 -11.93 23.63 -6.00
N VAL A 341 -11.39 22.44 -6.18
CA VAL A 341 -10.71 21.98 -7.40
C VAL A 341 -11.37 20.75 -8.03
N LYS A 342 -12.67 20.58 -7.78
CA LYS A 342 -13.46 19.47 -8.31
C LYS A 342 -13.28 19.32 -9.83
N GLY A 343 -12.95 18.09 -10.25
CA GLY A 343 -12.79 17.72 -11.67
C GLY A 343 -11.52 18.25 -12.33
N LEU A 344 -10.64 18.93 -11.60
CA LEU A 344 -9.39 19.49 -12.13
C LEU A 344 -8.19 18.57 -11.93
N TRP A 345 -8.25 17.64 -10.98
CA TRP A 345 -7.20 16.68 -10.74
C TRP A 345 -7.34 15.43 -11.61
N GLU A 346 -6.21 15.02 -12.17
CA GLU A 346 -6.04 13.73 -12.86
C GLU A 346 -4.88 12.95 -12.25
N MET A 347 -4.78 11.67 -12.61
CA MET A 347 -3.81 10.72 -12.07
C MET A 347 -3.16 9.93 -13.19
N THR A 348 -1.87 9.62 -13.02
CA THR A 348 -1.13 8.67 -13.86
C THR A 348 -0.18 7.84 -12.99
N THR A 349 0.44 6.81 -13.58
CA THR A 349 1.42 5.95 -12.91
C THR A 349 2.59 6.77 -12.34
N PRO A 350 3.35 6.24 -11.37
CA PRO A 350 4.50 6.93 -10.77
C PRO A 350 5.53 7.40 -11.80
N LEU A 351 6.36 8.35 -11.42
CA LEU A 351 7.43 8.86 -12.27
C LEU A 351 8.50 7.82 -12.55
N GLN A 352 9.08 7.87 -13.74
CA GLN A 352 10.27 7.10 -14.12
C GLN A 352 11.53 7.81 -13.64
N GLY A 353 12.46 7.05 -13.09
CA GLY A 353 13.76 7.55 -12.68
C GLY A 353 14.63 8.04 -13.84
N PRO A 354 15.74 8.70 -13.55
CA PRO A 354 16.68 9.18 -14.55
C PRO A 354 17.18 8.04 -15.46
N SER A 355 17.30 8.30 -16.76
CA SER A 355 17.75 7.32 -17.74
C SER A 355 19.17 6.79 -17.50
N THR A 356 20.00 7.53 -16.77
CA THR A 356 21.35 7.16 -16.35
C THR A 356 21.38 5.97 -15.39
N LEU A 357 20.26 5.66 -14.78
CA LEU A 357 20.10 4.55 -13.82
C LEU A 357 19.54 3.27 -14.46
N ARG A 358 19.41 3.24 -15.80
CA ARG A 358 19.00 2.03 -16.53
C ARG A 358 19.95 0.88 -16.23
N GLY A 359 19.39 -0.30 -15.97
CA GLY A 359 20.15 -1.51 -15.71
C GLY A 359 20.69 -1.64 -14.29
N ARG A 360 20.40 -0.70 -13.37
CA ARG A 360 20.64 -0.94 -11.94
C ARG A 360 19.56 -1.85 -11.39
N ASP A 361 20.04 -2.92 -10.80
CA ASP A 361 19.22 -3.85 -10.02
C ASP A 361 18.92 -3.20 -8.64
N ALA A 362 18.04 -2.22 -8.64
CA ALA A 362 17.53 -1.66 -7.39
C ALA A 362 16.52 -2.66 -6.84
N VAL A 363 16.99 -3.62 -6.06
CA VAL A 363 16.15 -4.55 -5.29
C VAL A 363 15.06 -5.25 -6.13
N GLY A 364 15.46 -5.87 -7.27
CA GLY A 364 14.57 -6.70 -8.08
C GLY A 364 13.63 -5.96 -9.03
N PHE A 365 13.84 -4.70 -9.24
CA PHE A 365 13.06 -3.85 -10.11
C PHE A 365 13.72 -3.68 -11.48
N GLY A 366 12.93 -3.53 -12.53
CA GLY A 366 13.37 -3.57 -13.91
C GLY A 366 14.41 -2.53 -14.35
N GLU A 367 14.61 -2.42 -15.66
CA GLU A 367 15.68 -1.63 -16.29
C GLU A 367 15.57 -0.11 -16.09
N ILE A 368 14.39 0.41 -15.66
CA ILE A 368 14.15 1.84 -15.40
C ILE A 368 13.44 1.94 -14.06
N PRO A 369 13.98 2.66 -13.08
CA PRO A 369 13.31 2.86 -11.81
C PRO A 369 11.96 3.58 -12.01
N GLN A 370 10.88 2.89 -11.70
CA GLN A 370 9.53 3.45 -11.68
C GLN A 370 8.77 2.81 -10.53
N TRP A 371 8.55 3.58 -9.45
CA TRP A 371 8.04 3.02 -8.21
C TRP A 371 6.94 3.88 -7.63
N GLY A 372 5.92 3.20 -7.11
CA GLY A 372 4.94 3.78 -6.21
C GLY A 372 5.15 3.19 -4.82
N HIS A 373 5.60 4.01 -3.87
CA HIS A 373 5.64 3.64 -2.47
C HIS A 373 4.23 3.21 -2.03
N GLN A 374 4.10 2.03 -1.44
CA GLN A 374 2.83 1.59 -0.89
C GLN A 374 2.85 1.81 0.64
N GLY A 375 1.76 2.33 1.18
CA GLY A 375 1.50 2.47 2.61
C GLY A 375 0.37 1.55 3.07
N GLY A 376 0.24 0.38 2.44
CA GLY A 376 -0.85 -0.55 2.67
C GLY A 376 -0.80 -1.16 4.06
N SER A 377 -1.97 -1.62 4.51
CA SER A 377 -2.12 -2.16 5.84
C SER A 377 -2.98 -3.41 5.84
N SER A 378 -2.72 -4.27 6.80
CA SER A 378 -3.54 -5.44 7.10
C SER A 378 -4.38 -5.21 8.34
N ILE A 379 -5.47 -5.98 8.46
CA ILE A 379 -6.15 -6.19 9.73
C ILE A 379 -5.85 -7.59 10.23
N ALA A 380 -5.31 -7.66 11.44
CA ALA A 380 -4.71 -8.85 11.99
C ALA A 380 -5.40 -9.33 13.26
N LEU A 381 -5.63 -10.63 13.37
CA LEU A 381 -6.14 -11.27 14.59
C LEU A 381 -5.03 -11.36 15.63
N SER A 382 -5.24 -10.76 16.79
CA SER A 382 -4.31 -10.82 17.91
C SER A 382 -4.18 -12.25 18.44
N ARG A 383 -2.96 -12.71 18.62
CA ARG A 383 -2.69 -13.98 19.32
C ARG A 383 -3.16 -13.98 20.77
N TYR A 384 -3.26 -12.80 21.37
CA TYR A 384 -3.63 -12.58 22.77
C TYR A 384 -5.10 -12.23 22.95
N SER A 385 -5.89 -12.24 21.88
CA SER A 385 -7.32 -11.96 21.94
C SER A 385 -8.04 -12.86 22.93
N ASN A 386 -8.93 -12.25 23.73
CA ASN A 386 -9.83 -12.98 24.61
C ASN A 386 -11.09 -13.48 23.88
N ASN A 387 -11.34 -13.01 22.65
CA ASN A 387 -12.52 -13.32 21.84
C ASN A 387 -12.15 -13.67 20.38
N PRO A 388 -11.17 -14.56 20.13
CA PRO A 388 -10.61 -14.75 18.80
C PRO A 388 -11.62 -15.25 17.78
N GLU A 389 -12.58 -16.10 18.17
CA GLU A 389 -13.62 -16.60 17.26
C GLU A 389 -14.60 -15.49 16.84
N ALA A 390 -15.01 -14.65 17.77
CA ALA A 390 -15.90 -13.50 17.48
C ALA A 390 -15.19 -12.47 16.59
N ALA A 391 -13.91 -12.19 16.86
CA ALA A 391 -13.08 -11.31 16.07
C ALA A 391 -12.85 -11.86 14.66
N TRP A 392 -12.66 -13.18 14.54
CA TRP A 392 -12.48 -13.84 13.24
C TRP A 392 -13.72 -13.71 12.33
N LEU A 393 -14.92 -13.84 12.89
CA LEU A 393 -16.15 -13.61 12.14
C LEU A 393 -16.22 -12.17 11.60
N PHE A 394 -15.79 -11.19 12.41
CA PHE A 394 -15.75 -9.80 11.97
C PHE A 394 -14.70 -9.56 10.88
N LEU A 395 -13.50 -10.12 11.00
CA LEU A 395 -12.45 -10.00 9.98
C LEU A 395 -12.90 -10.54 8.63
N GLN A 396 -13.55 -11.72 8.61
CA GLN A 396 -14.08 -12.28 7.37
C GLN A 396 -15.20 -11.41 6.78
N TRP A 397 -16.09 -10.88 7.60
CA TRP A 397 -17.13 -9.98 7.14
C TRP A 397 -16.54 -8.68 6.58
N ALA A 398 -15.64 -8.03 7.31
CA ALA A 398 -14.99 -6.78 6.91
C ALA A 398 -14.22 -6.91 5.59
N CYS A 399 -13.52 -8.04 5.40
CA CYS A 399 -12.74 -8.33 4.21
C CYS A 399 -13.51 -9.14 3.14
N SER A 400 -14.82 -9.34 3.30
CA SER A 400 -15.64 -9.97 2.27
C SER A 400 -15.72 -9.09 1.02
N LYS A 401 -15.94 -9.72 -0.14
CA LYS A 401 -16.02 -9.00 -1.41
C LYS A 401 -17.06 -7.86 -1.40
N ASP A 402 -18.26 -8.15 -0.86
CA ASP A 402 -19.33 -7.14 -0.85
C ASP A 402 -18.99 -5.95 0.05
N ILE A 403 -18.51 -6.20 1.27
CA ILE A 403 -18.17 -5.13 2.21
C ILE A 403 -17.00 -4.29 1.66
N MET A 404 -15.94 -4.90 1.14
CA MET A 404 -14.84 -4.16 0.54
C MET A 404 -15.26 -3.35 -0.67
N THR A 405 -16.09 -3.92 -1.56
CA THR A 405 -16.65 -3.17 -2.70
C THR A 405 -17.50 -1.99 -2.23
N ARG A 406 -18.35 -2.18 -1.21
CA ARG A 406 -19.17 -1.08 -0.63
C ARG A 406 -18.30 -0.01 0.01
N CYS A 407 -17.25 -0.42 0.70
CA CYS A 407 -16.26 0.50 1.25
C CYS A 407 -15.57 1.32 0.15
N THR A 408 -15.13 0.69 -0.94
CA THR A 408 -14.57 1.39 -2.11
C THR A 408 -15.58 2.39 -2.71
N LEU A 409 -16.83 2.00 -2.86
CA LEU A 409 -17.87 2.89 -3.41
C LEU A 409 -18.21 4.08 -2.52
N ALA A 410 -18.01 3.97 -1.21
CA ALA A 410 -18.26 5.03 -0.25
C ALA A 410 -17.04 5.92 -0.01
N GLY A 411 -15.85 5.34 0.08
CA GLY A 411 -14.59 6.04 0.40
C GLY A 411 -13.69 6.34 -0.81
N GLY A 412 -13.90 5.65 -1.94
CA GLY A 412 -13.14 5.86 -3.18
C GLY A 412 -11.75 5.23 -3.21
N PHE A 413 -11.34 4.48 -2.18
CA PHE A 413 -10.05 3.79 -2.14
C PHE A 413 -10.05 2.49 -2.96
N ALA A 414 -8.86 1.96 -3.24
CA ALA A 414 -8.71 0.75 -4.04
C ALA A 414 -9.14 -0.51 -3.28
N PRO A 415 -9.92 -1.40 -3.90
CA PRO A 415 -10.30 -2.66 -3.27
C PRO A 415 -9.13 -3.65 -3.24
N MET A 416 -9.02 -4.41 -2.15
CA MET A 416 -7.98 -5.42 -1.99
C MET A 416 -8.25 -6.70 -2.81
N ARG A 417 -9.50 -6.88 -3.23
CA ARG A 417 -9.92 -8.05 -4.01
C ARG A 417 -9.92 -7.77 -5.50
N THR A 418 -9.24 -8.61 -6.24
CA THR A 418 -9.10 -8.49 -7.71
C THR A 418 -10.46 -8.47 -8.41
N SER A 419 -11.39 -9.31 -7.98
CA SER A 419 -12.73 -9.38 -8.58
C SER A 419 -13.57 -8.12 -8.38
N SER A 420 -13.26 -7.30 -7.37
CA SER A 420 -13.99 -6.05 -7.11
C SER A 420 -13.77 -5.00 -8.20
N TYR A 421 -12.61 -4.97 -8.85
CA TYR A 421 -12.34 -4.01 -9.95
C TYR A 421 -13.24 -4.20 -11.17
N SER A 422 -13.82 -5.38 -11.33
CA SER A 422 -14.81 -5.71 -12.37
C SER A 422 -16.25 -5.69 -11.87
N ASP A 423 -16.50 -5.33 -10.62
CA ASP A 423 -17.86 -5.20 -10.09
C ASP A 423 -18.62 -4.12 -10.87
N PRO A 424 -19.84 -4.41 -11.37
CA PRO A 424 -20.62 -3.45 -12.16
C PRO A 424 -20.81 -2.10 -11.45
N ARG A 425 -20.97 -2.08 -10.12
CA ARG A 425 -21.14 -0.87 -9.31
C ARG A 425 -19.90 0.03 -9.36
N ILE A 426 -18.69 -0.56 -9.43
CA ILE A 426 -17.43 0.17 -9.59
C ILE A 426 -17.26 0.62 -11.03
N VAL A 427 -17.50 -0.28 -12.00
CA VAL A 427 -17.32 0.01 -13.43
C VAL A 427 -18.22 1.16 -13.90
N GLU A 428 -19.49 1.19 -13.48
CA GLU A 428 -20.44 2.24 -13.83
C GLU A 428 -19.99 3.65 -13.39
N ARG A 429 -19.23 3.74 -12.28
CA ARG A 429 -18.76 5.03 -11.74
C ARG A 429 -17.46 5.54 -12.37
N LYS A 430 -16.80 4.76 -13.22
CA LYS A 430 -15.60 5.20 -13.95
C LYS A 430 -15.87 6.39 -14.88
N GLY A 431 -17.09 6.53 -15.37
CA GLY A 431 -17.50 7.65 -16.21
C GLY A 431 -17.85 8.95 -15.45
N LEU A 432 -17.82 8.96 -14.12
CA LEU A 432 -18.10 10.16 -13.34
C LEU A 432 -16.86 11.05 -13.26
N GLU A 433 -17.07 12.37 -13.40
CA GLU A 433 -16.00 13.37 -13.28
C GLU A 433 -15.85 13.92 -11.84
N GLY A 434 -16.90 13.82 -11.03
CA GLY A 434 -16.99 14.39 -9.69
C GLY A 434 -17.03 13.32 -8.59
N ALA A 435 -17.76 13.64 -7.52
CA ALA A 435 -17.92 12.79 -6.35
C ALA A 435 -18.32 11.36 -6.70
N GLY A 436 -17.71 10.41 -6.01
CA GLY A 436 -17.96 8.98 -6.19
C GLY A 436 -17.37 8.38 -7.47
N THR A 437 -16.51 9.10 -8.20
CA THR A 437 -15.80 8.55 -9.34
C THR A 437 -14.87 7.41 -8.92
N THR A 438 -14.75 6.40 -9.78
CA THR A 438 -13.81 5.29 -9.64
C THR A 438 -12.81 5.23 -10.80
N ARG A 439 -12.71 6.30 -11.62
CA ARG A 439 -11.84 6.30 -12.81
C ARG A 439 -10.35 6.15 -12.49
N HIS A 440 -9.92 6.57 -11.32
CA HIS A 440 -8.53 6.44 -10.86
C HIS A 440 -8.13 4.99 -10.56
N LEU A 441 -9.08 4.11 -10.29
CA LEU A 441 -8.80 2.72 -9.87
C LEU A 441 -8.06 1.90 -10.94
N ASP A 442 -8.20 2.24 -12.23
CA ASP A 442 -7.44 1.56 -13.28
C ASP A 442 -5.94 1.90 -13.18
N THR A 443 -5.60 3.17 -12.92
CA THR A 443 -4.22 3.61 -12.69
C THR A 443 -3.65 3.02 -11.40
N VAL A 444 -4.45 2.95 -10.34
CA VAL A 444 -4.04 2.32 -9.08
C VAL A 444 -3.76 0.84 -9.28
N LEU A 445 -4.65 0.11 -9.97
CA LEU A 445 -4.46 -1.31 -10.27
C LEU A 445 -3.21 -1.54 -11.13
N GLU A 446 -2.98 -0.69 -12.13
CA GLU A 446 -1.76 -0.73 -12.95
C GLU A 446 -0.52 -0.50 -12.09
N THR A 447 -0.58 0.46 -11.16
CA THR A 447 0.53 0.75 -10.24
C THR A 447 0.80 -0.43 -9.31
N ILE A 448 -0.23 -1.01 -8.70
CA ILE A 448 -0.09 -2.19 -7.84
C ILE A 448 0.57 -3.35 -8.58
N ASN A 449 0.13 -3.62 -9.80
CA ASN A 449 0.59 -4.80 -10.54
C ASN A 449 2.00 -4.66 -11.14
N ASN A 450 2.45 -3.43 -11.41
CA ASN A 450 3.67 -3.21 -12.20
C ASN A 450 4.71 -2.34 -11.50
N TYR A 451 4.33 -1.49 -10.55
CA TYR A 451 5.18 -0.42 -10.03
C TYR A 451 5.16 -0.30 -8.50
N MET A 452 4.41 -1.14 -7.80
CA MET A 452 4.33 -1.10 -6.35
C MET A 452 5.68 -1.49 -5.72
N ALA A 453 6.13 -0.71 -4.76
CA ALA A 453 7.28 -0.98 -3.93
C ALA A 453 6.89 -0.93 -2.45
N SER A 454 7.42 -1.89 -1.69
CA SER A 454 7.22 -2.01 -0.25
C SER A 454 8.50 -1.66 0.49
N GLU A 455 8.35 -1.15 1.69
CA GLU A 455 9.45 -0.88 2.60
C GLU A 455 10.16 -2.17 3.04
N PRO A 456 11.35 -2.06 3.66
CA PRO A 456 12.12 -3.22 4.12
C PRO A 456 11.36 -4.07 5.14
N ASP A 457 11.36 -5.38 4.92
CA ASP A 457 10.70 -6.35 5.76
C ASP A 457 11.67 -6.89 6.84
N VAL A 458 12.04 -6.02 7.77
CA VAL A 458 12.94 -6.32 8.89
C VAL A 458 12.32 -5.86 10.22
N ALA A 459 12.50 -6.66 11.28
CA ALA A 459 11.81 -6.46 12.56
C ALA A 459 12.04 -5.10 13.23
N ILE A 460 13.16 -4.44 12.97
CA ILE A 460 13.46 -3.11 13.51
C ILE A 460 12.81 -1.97 12.71
N TRP A 461 12.29 -2.25 11.50
CA TRP A 461 11.89 -1.21 10.56
C TRP A 461 10.76 -0.33 11.10
N ALA A 462 9.82 -0.90 11.84
CA ALA A 462 8.75 -0.14 12.47
C ALA A 462 9.27 1.04 13.32
N GLY A 463 10.32 0.83 14.09
CA GLY A 463 10.98 1.88 14.88
C GLY A 463 11.76 2.87 14.03
N VAL A 464 12.58 2.34 13.13
CA VAL A 464 13.48 3.13 12.28
C VAL A 464 12.71 4.08 11.37
N ALA A 465 11.69 3.58 10.66
CA ALA A 465 10.87 4.36 9.74
C ALA A 465 9.99 5.40 10.44
N ASN A 466 9.47 5.08 11.62
CA ASN A 466 8.57 5.98 12.34
C ASN A 466 9.29 7.03 13.21
N ASN A 467 10.55 6.82 13.57
CA ASN A 467 11.25 7.71 14.50
C ASN A 467 12.62 8.20 14.00
N GLU A 468 13.55 7.26 13.69
CA GLU A 468 14.96 7.62 13.49
C GLU A 468 15.16 8.42 12.20
N ILE A 469 14.71 7.87 11.07
CA ILE A 469 14.87 8.48 9.75
C ILE A 469 14.16 9.84 9.68
N PRO A 470 12.85 9.97 9.98
CA PRO A 470 12.17 11.26 9.83
C PRO A 470 12.64 12.31 10.83
N THR A 471 13.24 11.90 11.94
CA THR A 471 13.87 12.83 12.89
C THR A 471 15.14 13.44 12.30
N GLU A 472 16.05 12.63 11.76
CA GLU A 472 17.30 13.12 11.18
C GLU A 472 17.06 13.93 9.89
N LEU A 473 16.17 13.44 9.00
CA LEU A 473 15.74 14.21 7.84
C LEU A 473 15.14 15.56 8.22
N GLY A 474 14.32 15.58 9.26
CA GLY A 474 13.71 16.81 9.78
C GLY A 474 14.73 17.84 10.26
N LYS A 475 15.83 17.41 10.91
CA LYS A 475 16.92 18.30 11.31
C LYS A 475 17.61 18.96 10.10
N LEU A 476 17.84 18.19 9.04
CA LEU A 476 18.37 18.71 7.78
C LEU A 476 17.44 19.73 7.14
N LEU A 477 16.16 19.33 6.93
CA LEU A 477 15.18 20.13 6.19
C LEU A 477 14.78 21.42 6.91
N THR A 478 14.90 21.47 8.24
CA THR A 478 14.64 22.66 9.05
C THR A 478 15.90 23.50 9.30
N GLY A 479 17.06 23.06 8.83
CA GLY A 479 18.35 23.76 9.05
C GLY A 479 18.86 23.71 10.49
N GLN A 480 18.40 22.73 11.29
CA GLN A 480 18.87 22.56 12.66
C GLN A 480 20.27 21.93 12.72
N GLU A 481 20.53 20.98 11.83
CA GLU A 481 21.81 20.28 11.72
C GLU A 481 22.20 20.10 10.24
N TYR A 482 23.44 19.66 10.00
CA TYR A 482 23.99 19.29 8.69
C TYR A 482 24.26 20.43 7.70
N ASP A 483 23.94 21.69 7.99
CA ASP A 483 24.19 22.85 7.12
C ASP A 483 23.76 22.65 5.64
N GLY A 484 22.63 21.94 5.43
CA GLY A 484 22.14 21.60 4.09
C GLY A 484 22.88 20.46 3.39
N ASN A 485 23.74 19.72 4.08
CA ASN A 485 24.53 18.62 3.52
C ASN A 485 23.75 17.29 3.61
N ALA A 486 23.12 16.89 2.51
CA ALA A 486 22.35 15.65 2.39
C ALA A 486 23.19 14.41 2.72
N LYS A 487 24.45 14.35 2.22
CA LYS A 487 25.34 13.22 2.48
C LYS A 487 25.64 13.04 3.97
N ALA A 488 25.92 14.13 4.68
CA ALA A 488 26.21 14.08 6.13
C ALA A 488 24.99 13.57 6.92
N CYS A 489 23.78 14.00 6.56
CA CYS A 489 22.53 13.50 7.14
C CYS A 489 22.36 12.00 6.88
N MET A 490 22.53 11.57 5.62
CA MET A 490 22.38 10.16 5.24
C MET A 490 23.42 9.25 5.90
N ASP A 491 24.67 9.74 6.10
CA ASP A 491 25.69 9.00 6.82
C ASP A 491 25.37 8.86 8.32
N GLN A 492 24.73 9.86 8.91
CA GLN A 492 24.26 9.77 10.29
C GLN A 492 23.10 8.77 10.43
N ILE A 493 22.15 8.80 9.48
CA ILE A 493 21.06 7.80 9.42
C ILE A 493 21.65 6.39 9.28
N ALA A 494 22.61 6.20 8.35
CA ALA A 494 23.26 4.91 8.15
C ALA A 494 23.89 4.39 9.45
N LYS A 495 24.62 5.24 10.16
CA LYS A 495 25.22 4.87 11.43
C LYS A 495 24.17 4.47 12.47
N LEU A 496 23.10 5.26 12.65
CA LEU A 496 22.04 4.95 13.62
C LEU A 496 21.34 3.63 13.30
N VAL A 497 21.03 3.39 12.03
CA VAL A 497 20.33 2.17 11.59
C VAL A 497 21.24 0.95 11.74
N ASP A 498 22.52 1.06 11.34
CA ASP A 498 23.50 -0.04 11.47
C ASP A 498 23.74 -0.39 12.94
N ASP A 499 23.84 0.61 13.83
CA ASP A 499 23.96 0.40 15.28
C ASP A 499 22.74 -0.38 15.83
N ILE A 500 21.51 -0.04 15.40
CA ILE A 500 20.27 -0.73 15.78
C ILE A 500 20.24 -2.17 15.22
N VAL A 501 20.65 -2.37 13.97
CA VAL A 501 20.74 -3.71 13.35
C VAL A 501 21.70 -4.61 14.10
N GLU A 502 22.86 -4.06 14.51
CA GLU A 502 23.89 -4.78 15.28
C GLU A 502 23.37 -5.13 16.69
N GLU A 503 22.73 -4.18 17.38
CA GLU A 503 22.13 -4.40 18.72
C GLU A 503 21.03 -5.45 18.70
N ALA A 504 20.27 -5.55 17.61
CA ALA A 504 19.19 -6.51 17.43
C ALA A 504 19.67 -7.91 16.98
N ASP A 505 20.99 -8.12 16.75
CA ASP A 505 21.59 -9.39 16.27
C ASP A 505 20.98 -9.88 14.93
N LEU A 506 20.74 -8.93 14.00
CA LEU A 506 20.12 -9.18 12.70
C LEU A 506 21.12 -9.33 11.54
N LEU A 507 22.42 -9.21 11.80
CA LEU A 507 23.51 -9.36 10.81
C LEU A 507 23.88 -10.81 10.55
#